data_5ae3b254b67c961c1fa5bdb349f9c153
#
_entry.id   5ae3b254b67c961c1fa5bdb349f9c153
#
_cell.length_a   1.000
_cell.length_b   1.000
_cell.length_c   1.000
_cell.angle_alpha   90.00
_cell.angle_beta   90.00
_cell.angle_gamma   90.00
#
_symmetry.space_group_name_H-M   'P 1'
#
loop_
_entity.id
_entity.type
_entity.pdbx_description
1 polymer ?
#
loop_
_entity_poly.entity_id
_entity_poly.type
_entity_poly.pdbx_seq_one_letter_code
_entity_poly.pdbx_strand_id
1 'polypeptide(L)'
;AASDVYKRQGEEHGSARWGDARQICKKYSQKPYSQNILLTQNFRISLDTHKHRRCLNILVVGGSGAGKSRGFALPNIMQCCCSMVITDPKAELLRKTGGLLEKKGYEVRVFDLINPDTSFCYNPFEYVHDDKDVLRLISNLIQNTTPKGSQSSDPFWEKSETALLQALMLYLLHEAPPEEQNFAMIMEMLGSAQVKEEDEDYESPLDILFDRLEMRDPDSIAVKQYHIYKQAAGDICSK
;
A
#
# COMPACT_ATOMS: atom_id res chain seq x y z
N ALA A 1 30.93 -26.80 35.81
CA ALA A 1 29.77 -27.46 35.19
C ALA A 1 28.67 -27.80 36.22
N ALA A 2 29.02 -28.37 37.43
CA ALA A 2 28.00 -28.70 38.44
C ALA A 2 27.35 -27.46 39.10
N SER A 3 28.07 -26.35 39.25
CA SER A 3 27.51 -25.11 39.85
C SER A 3 26.49 -24.41 39.01
N ASP A 4 26.47 -24.60 37.69
CA ASP A 4 25.51 -23.93 36.78
C ASP A 4 24.16 -24.67 36.73
N VAL A 5 24.16 -25.99 37.05
CA VAL A 5 22.91 -26.76 37.11
C VAL A 5 22.10 -26.36 38.34
N TYR A 6 22.74 -26.11 39.48
CA TYR A 6 22.06 -25.65 40.70
C TYR A 6 21.47 -24.23 40.60
N LYS A 7 22.04 -23.37 39.76
CA LYS A 7 21.51 -22.02 39.53
C LYS A 7 20.21 -21.98 38.69
N ARG A 8 19.87 -23.07 38.02
CA ARG A 8 18.69 -23.21 37.19
C ARG A 8 17.62 -24.14 37.76
N GLN A 9 17.75 -24.53 39.01
CA GLN A 9 16.77 -25.37 39.69
C GLN A 9 15.42 -24.59 39.79
N GLY A 10 14.35 -25.15 39.26
CA GLY A 10 13.05 -24.50 39.11
C GLY A 10 12.83 -23.73 37.78
N GLU A 11 13.82 -23.74 36.89
CA GLU A 11 13.73 -23.15 35.55
C GLU A 11 13.87 -24.20 34.42
N GLU A 12 13.60 -25.46 34.72
CA GLU A 12 13.76 -26.60 33.79
C GLU A 12 12.85 -26.47 32.55
N HIS A 13 11.73 -25.74 32.69
CA HIS A 13 10.77 -25.46 31.62
C HIS A 13 10.85 -24.03 31.09
N GLY A 14 11.85 -23.26 31.48
CA GLY A 14 12.10 -21.88 31.09
C GLY A 14 12.09 -20.89 32.24
N SER A 15 12.76 -19.77 32.06
CA SER A 15 12.91 -18.72 33.09
C SER A 15 11.77 -17.68 33.06
N ALA A 16 10.71 -17.91 32.27
CA ALA A 16 9.61 -16.99 32.13
C ALA A 16 8.77 -16.91 33.43
N ARG A 17 8.53 -15.70 33.92
CA ARG A 17 7.72 -15.44 35.12
C ARG A 17 6.95 -14.14 34.97
N TRP A 18 5.91 -13.98 35.77
CA TRP A 18 5.17 -12.73 35.85
C TRP A 18 6.09 -11.59 36.30
N GLY A 19 6.10 -10.51 35.56
CA GLY A 19 6.90 -9.34 35.87
C GLY A 19 6.14 -8.34 36.76
N ASP A 20 6.90 -7.56 37.52
CA ASP A 20 6.33 -6.40 38.21
C ASP A 20 6.06 -5.26 37.23
N ALA A 21 4.80 -4.80 37.19
CA ALA A 21 4.35 -3.78 36.23
C ALA A 21 5.13 -2.46 36.36
N ARG A 22 5.52 -2.05 37.58
CA ARG A 22 6.26 -0.80 37.81
C ARG A 22 7.67 -0.90 37.28
N GLN A 23 8.34 -2.02 37.53
CA GLN A 23 9.71 -2.26 37.06
C GLN A 23 9.75 -2.34 35.53
N ILE A 24 8.79 -3.05 34.92
CA ILE A 24 8.69 -3.19 33.49
C ILE A 24 8.39 -1.84 32.84
N CYS A 25 7.43 -1.08 33.36
CA CYS A 25 7.13 0.25 32.88
C CYS A 25 8.34 1.20 32.95
N LYS A 26 9.08 1.19 34.07
CA LYS A 26 10.31 1.97 34.23
C LYS A 26 11.38 1.59 33.19
N LYS A 27 11.47 0.29 32.88
CA LYS A 27 12.46 -0.23 31.90
C LYS A 27 12.10 0.12 30.46
N TYR A 28 10.82 0.05 30.09
CA TYR A 28 10.38 0.14 28.71
C TYR A 28 9.72 1.46 28.31
N SER A 29 9.30 2.29 29.27
CA SER A 29 8.75 3.62 28.98
C SER A 29 9.83 4.69 28.89
N GLN A 30 9.46 5.84 28.33
CA GLN A 30 10.32 7.03 28.25
C GLN A 30 9.56 8.30 28.66
N LYS A 31 10.32 9.37 28.91
CA LYS A 31 9.79 10.72 29.05
C LYS A 31 10.08 11.50 27.77
N PRO A 32 9.18 12.41 27.33
CA PRO A 32 7.86 12.67 27.91
C PRO A 32 6.90 11.50 27.73
N TYR A 33 5.91 11.35 28.61
CA TYR A 33 4.99 10.22 28.57
C TYR A 33 4.15 10.11 27.29
N SER A 34 3.95 11.20 26.57
CA SER A 34 3.30 11.21 25.26
C SER A 34 4.04 10.42 24.18
N GLN A 35 5.33 10.16 24.33
CA GLN A 35 6.14 9.37 23.39
C GLN A 35 6.11 7.87 23.70
N ASN A 36 5.01 7.38 24.23
CA ASN A 36 4.83 5.97 24.54
C ASN A 36 3.52 5.47 23.96
N ILE A 37 3.47 4.20 23.63
CA ILE A 37 2.23 3.50 23.35
C ILE A 37 1.58 3.13 24.68
N LEU A 38 0.30 3.46 24.84
CA LEU A 38 -0.51 3.08 25.97
C LEU A 38 -1.04 1.67 25.76
N LEU A 39 -0.53 0.69 26.49
CA LEU A 39 -1.02 -0.68 26.44
C LEU A 39 -2.21 -0.88 27.38
N THR A 40 -2.10 -0.32 28.58
CA THR A 40 -3.17 -0.27 29.59
C THR A 40 -3.11 1.06 30.32
N GLN A 41 -4.03 1.30 31.25
CA GLN A 41 -4.01 2.49 32.11
C GLN A 41 -2.66 2.69 32.82
N ASN A 42 -2.01 1.59 33.23
CA ASN A 42 -0.80 1.61 34.03
C ASN A 42 0.45 1.15 33.29
N PHE A 43 0.33 0.72 32.05
CA PHE A 43 1.45 0.14 31.33
C PHE A 43 1.69 0.84 29.98
N ARG A 44 2.92 1.24 29.74
CA ARG A 44 3.36 1.97 28.55
C ARG A 44 4.65 1.40 28.02
N ILE A 45 4.82 1.49 26.71
CA ILE A 45 6.07 1.13 26.03
C ILE A 45 6.53 2.28 25.14
N SER A 46 7.80 2.61 25.20
CA SER A 46 8.41 3.67 24.38
C SER A 46 8.25 3.41 22.90
N LEU A 47 8.07 4.46 22.11
CA LEU A 47 8.16 4.41 20.65
C LEU A 47 9.59 4.21 20.14
N ASP A 48 10.61 4.48 20.98
CA ASP A 48 12.01 4.26 20.66
C ASP A 48 12.39 2.78 20.78
N THR A 49 12.34 2.07 19.65
CA THR A 49 12.69 0.65 19.58
C THR A 49 14.17 0.39 19.81
N HIS A 50 15.05 1.34 19.54
CA HIS A 50 16.49 1.22 19.79
C HIS A 50 16.80 1.14 21.27
N LYS A 51 16.05 1.87 22.10
CA LYS A 51 16.22 1.87 23.54
C LYS A 51 15.91 0.54 24.20
N HIS A 52 14.86 -0.13 23.77
CA HIS A 52 14.40 -1.37 24.44
C HIS A 52 14.51 -2.62 23.58
N ARG A 53 14.89 -2.49 22.30
CA ARG A 53 15.07 -3.57 21.33
C ARG A 53 13.88 -4.54 21.27
N ARG A 54 12.65 -3.99 21.29
CA ARG A 54 11.40 -4.74 21.22
C ARG A 54 10.60 -4.30 20.00
N CYS A 55 9.94 -5.27 19.37
CA CYS A 55 8.96 -5.00 18.34
C CYS A 55 7.74 -4.29 18.94
N LEU A 56 7.18 -3.32 18.21
CA LEU A 56 5.99 -2.57 18.60
C LEU A 56 4.71 -3.10 17.94
N ASN A 57 4.76 -4.28 17.32
CA ASN A 57 3.55 -4.93 16.83
C ASN A 57 2.69 -5.37 18.01
N ILE A 58 1.48 -4.85 18.08
CA ILE A 58 0.56 -5.08 19.20
C ILE A 58 -0.71 -5.69 18.66
N LEU A 59 -1.07 -6.86 19.18
CA LEU A 59 -2.35 -7.50 18.93
C LEU A 59 -3.31 -7.25 20.09
N VAL A 60 -4.43 -6.57 19.79
CA VAL A 60 -5.50 -6.33 20.77
C VAL A 60 -6.70 -7.21 20.44
N VAL A 61 -6.98 -8.18 21.28
CA VAL A 61 -8.05 -9.16 21.10
C VAL A 61 -9.24 -8.84 22.00
N GLY A 62 -10.45 -8.97 21.45
CA GLY A 62 -11.68 -8.79 22.20
C GLY A 62 -12.90 -8.88 21.28
N GLY A 63 -14.03 -9.31 21.79
CA GLY A 63 -15.31 -9.37 21.09
C GLY A 63 -15.83 -7.99 20.64
N SER A 64 -16.98 -7.97 19.98
CA SER A 64 -17.68 -6.72 19.67
C SER A 64 -18.11 -6.04 20.99
N GLY A 65 -17.95 -4.72 21.06
CA GLY A 65 -18.29 -3.96 22.28
C GLY A 65 -17.25 -4.06 23.42
N ALA A 66 -16.22 -4.89 23.33
CA ALA A 66 -15.20 -5.06 24.38
C ALA A 66 -14.31 -3.82 24.62
N GLY A 67 -14.56 -2.72 23.92
CA GLY A 67 -13.85 -1.46 24.12
C GLY A 67 -12.49 -1.34 23.46
N LYS A 68 -12.14 -2.18 22.47
CA LYS A 68 -10.85 -2.11 21.75
C LYS A 68 -10.55 -0.71 21.22
N SER A 69 -11.48 -0.11 20.47
CA SER A 69 -11.32 1.24 19.95
C SER A 69 -11.26 2.29 21.06
N ARG A 70 -12.14 2.19 22.05
CA ARG A 70 -12.25 3.16 23.15
C ARG A 70 -11.08 3.05 24.13
N GLY A 71 -10.64 1.84 24.45
CA GLY A 71 -9.62 1.60 25.48
C GLY A 71 -8.19 1.60 24.96
N PHE A 72 -8.00 1.35 23.65
CA PHE A 72 -6.65 1.27 23.06
C PHE A 72 -6.45 2.25 21.91
N ALA A 73 -7.26 2.19 20.83
CA ALA A 73 -7.00 3.01 19.65
C ALA A 73 -7.14 4.52 19.92
N LEU A 74 -8.28 4.95 20.47
CA LEU A 74 -8.54 6.36 20.76
C LEU A 74 -7.48 7.00 21.66
N PRO A 75 -7.13 6.42 22.84
CA PRO A 75 -6.11 7.02 23.70
C PRO A 75 -4.76 7.15 23.05
N ASN A 76 -4.37 6.19 22.20
CA ASN A 76 -3.09 6.25 21.48
C ASN A 76 -3.10 7.30 20.37
N ILE A 77 -4.19 7.44 19.61
CA ILE A 77 -4.35 8.50 18.60
C ILE A 77 -4.31 9.89 19.28
N MET A 78 -5.02 10.05 20.38
CA MET A 78 -5.12 11.31 21.11
C MET A 78 -3.81 11.77 21.76
N GLN A 79 -2.81 10.90 21.88
CA GLN A 79 -1.46 11.32 22.32
C GLN A 79 -0.76 12.22 21.30
N CYS A 80 -1.12 12.16 20.03
CA CYS A 80 -0.54 13.01 18.96
C CYS A 80 1.01 12.98 18.97
N CYS A 81 1.61 11.80 19.00
CA CYS A 81 3.05 11.66 19.21
C CYS A 81 3.83 11.23 17.98
N CYS A 82 3.16 10.83 16.91
CA CYS A 82 3.77 10.37 15.65
C CYS A 82 2.78 10.50 14.48
N SER A 83 3.27 10.39 13.27
CA SER A 83 2.42 10.20 12.08
C SER A 83 1.75 8.83 12.14
N MET A 84 0.50 8.75 11.68
CA MET A 84 -0.32 7.55 11.83
C MET A 84 -1.06 7.24 10.54
N VAL A 85 -1.16 5.94 10.21
CA VAL A 85 -2.09 5.43 9.21
C VAL A 85 -3.15 4.61 9.96
N ILE A 86 -4.42 4.97 9.78
CA ILE A 86 -5.52 4.42 10.56
C ILE A 86 -6.57 3.85 9.61
N THR A 87 -6.89 2.56 9.76
CA THR A 87 -8.03 1.95 9.07
C THR A 87 -9.28 2.09 9.93
N ASP A 88 -10.25 2.87 9.45
CA ASP A 88 -11.47 3.21 10.19
C ASP A 88 -12.75 3.00 9.34
N PRO A 89 -13.20 1.74 9.12
CA PRO A 89 -14.31 1.42 8.23
C PRO A 89 -15.64 2.11 8.59
N LYS A 90 -15.78 2.60 9.80
CA LYS A 90 -17.00 3.27 10.31
C LYS A 90 -16.82 4.78 10.49
N ALA A 91 -15.66 5.32 10.16
CA ALA A 91 -15.27 6.71 10.42
C ALA A 91 -15.48 7.15 11.89
N GLU A 92 -15.47 6.19 12.82
CA GLU A 92 -15.71 6.46 14.25
C GLU A 92 -14.52 7.15 14.92
N LEU A 93 -13.31 6.72 14.55
CA LEU A 93 -12.07 7.30 15.08
C LEU A 93 -11.86 8.69 14.50
N LEU A 94 -12.07 8.87 13.20
CA LEU A 94 -11.97 10.16 12.54
C LEU A 94 -12.90 11.20 13.17
N ARG A 95 -14.19 10.86 13.34
CA ARG A 95 -15.17 11.77 13.96
C ARG A 95 -14.80 12.19 15.38
N LYS A 96 -14.13 11.32 16.14
CA LYS A 96 -13.76 11.59 17.54
C LYS A 96 -12.42 12.30 17.68
N THR A 97 -11.50 12.13 16.75
CA THR A 97 -10.11 12.60 16.90
C THR A 97 -9.64 13.57 15.82
N GLY A 98 -10.29 13.61 14.64
CA GLY A 98 -9.85 14.44 13.50
C GLY A 98 -9.65 15.90 13.89
N GLY A 99 -10.65 16.54 14.47
CA GLY A 99 -10.54 17.95 14.89
C GLY A 99 -9.51 18.20 16.02
N LEU A 100 -9.19 17.20 16.84
CA LEU A 100 -8.08 17.30 17.78
C LEU A 100 -6.73 17.25 17.06
N LEU A 101 -6.59 16.34 16.10
CA LEU A 101 -5.36 16.19 15.32
C LEU A 101 -5.05 17.47 14.54
N GLU A 102 -6.04 18.04 13.85
CA GLU A 102 -5.91 19.32 13.14
C GLU A 102 -5.49 20.47 14.07
N LYS A 103 -6.13 20.58 15.25
CA LYS A 103 -5.73 21.56 16.27
C LYS A 103 -4.31 21.38 16.79
N LYS A 104 -3.78 20.16 16.69
CA LYS A 104 -2.40 19.83 17.06
C LYS A 104 -1.42 19.99 15.91
N GLY A 105 -1.86 20.47 14.75
CA GLY A 105 -1.05 20.72 13.57
C GLY A 105 -0.81 19.51 12.68
N TYR A 106 -1.61 18.45 12.84
CA TYR A 106 -1.56 17.31 11.93
C TYR A 106 -2.33 17.62 10.65
N GLU A 107 -1.76 17.24 9.53
CA GLU A 107 -2.49 17.14 8.27
C GLU A 107 -3.28 15.85 8.27
N VAL A 108 -4.62 15.95 8.27
CA VAL A 108 -5.52 14.80 8.28
C VAL A 108 -6.01 14.55 6.86
N ARG A 109 -5.51 13.50 6.23
CA ARG A 109 -5.95 13.06 4.89
C ARG A 109 -6.88 11.87 5.02
N VAL A 110 -8.05 11.95 4.42
CA VAL A 110 -9.08 10.91 4.48
C VAL A 110 -9.24 10.28 3.11
N PHE A 111 -9.01 8.98 3.02
CA PHE A 111 -9.28 8.20 1.82
C PHE A 111 -10.60 7.45 2.04
N ASP A 112 -11.69 7.98 1.47
CA ASP A 112 -13.05 7.46 1.66
C ASP A 112 -13.51 6.69 0.41
N LEU A 113 -13.58 5.36 0.54
CA LEU A 113 -14.04 4.47 -0.54
C LEU A 113 -15.57 4.41 -0.65
N ILE A 114 -16.30 4.96 0.34
CA ILE A 114 -17.78 4.99 0.33
C ILE A 114 -18.28 6.25 -0.36
N ASN A 115 -17.63 7.39 -0.09
CA ASN A 115 -17.97 8.70 -0.65
C ASN A 115 -16.75 9.28 -1.39
N PRO A 116 -16.48 8.83 -2.63
CA PRO A 116 -15.30 9.27 -3.38
C PRO A 116 -15.23 10.78 -3.61
N ASP A 117 -16.38 11.45 -3.72
CA ASP A 117 -16.47 12.90 -3.96
C ASP A 117 -15.88 13.76 -2.83
N THR A 118 -15.80 13.20 -1.62
CA THR A 118 -15.22 13.86 -0.44
C THR A 118 -13.87 13.29 -0.03
N SER A 119 -13.38 12.33 -0.80
CA SER A 119 -12.11 11.65 -0.54
C SER A 119 -10.93 12.48 -1.02
N PHE A 120 -9.80 12.37 -0.33
CA PHE A 120 -8.54 12.81 -0.90
C PHE A 120 -8.15 11.92 -2.08
N CYS A 121 -7.71 12.55 -3.16
CA CYS A 121 -7.18 11.85 -4.32
C CYS A 121 -5.72 11.48 -4.10
N TYR A 122 -5.30 10.42 -4.77
CA TYR A 122 -3.94 9.93 -4.78
C TYR A 122 -3.52 9.62 -6.21
N ASN A 123 -2.45 10.27 -6.67
CA ASN A 123 -1.84 9.96 -7.95
C ASN A 123 -0.58 9.11 -7.73
N PRO A 124 -0.60 7.81 -8.07
CA PRO A 124 0.57 6.94 -7.90
C PRO A 124 1.79 7.36 -8.71
N PHE A 125 1.62 8.08 -9.83
CA PHE A 125 2.74 8.52 -10.67
C PHE A 125 3.72 9.43 -9.93
N GLU A 126 3.26 10.20 -8.95
CA GLU A 126 4.15 11.06 -8.13
C GLU A 126 5.21 10.28 -7.35
N TYR A 127 5.03 8.96 -7.20
CA TYR A 127 5.92 8.07 -6.46
C TYR A 127 6.66 7.09 -7.38
N VAL A 128 6.49 7.23 -8.69
CA VAL A 128 7.19 6.45 -9.71
C VAL A 128 8.41 7.23 -10.15
N HIS A 129 9.60 6.69 -9.91
CA HIS A 129 10.86 7.34 -10.21
C HIS A 129 11.64 6.64 -11.31
N ASP A 130 11.38 5.36 -11.53
CA ASP A 130 12.03 4.55 -12.56
C ASP A 130 11.07 3.50 -13.15
N ASP A 131 11.52 2.85 -14.22
CA ASP A 131 10.74 1.81 -14.90
C ASP A 131 10.41 0.62 -13.99
N LYS A 132 11.25 0.35 -12.99
CA LYS A 132 11.01 -0.74 -12.03
C LYS A 132 9.84 -0.42 -11.10
N ASP A 133 9.66 0.84 -10.77
CA ASP A 133 8.51 1.27 -9.97
C ASP A 133 7.21 1.12 -10.75
N VAL A 134 7.22 1.37 -12.08
CA VAL A 134 6.09 1.07 -12.96
C VAL A 134 5.74 -0.41 -12.89
N LEU A 135 6.74 -1.30 -13.05
CA LEU A 135 6.51 -2.74 -12.99
C LEU A 135 5.92 -3.19 -11.65
N ARG A 136 6.42 -2.64 -10.55
CA ARG A 136 5.91 -2.91 -9.20
C ARG A 136 4.48 -2.43 -9.01
N LEU A 137 4.18 -1.23 -9.48
CA LEU A 137 2.85 -0.64 -9.35
C LEU A 137 1.80 -1.47 -10.11
N ILE A 138 2.12 -1.86 -11.35
CA ILE A 138 1.22 -2.69 -12.17
C ILE A 138 1.05 -4.08 -11.56
N SER A 139 2.14 -4.72 -11.13
CA SER A 139 2.06 -6.03 -10.47
C SER A 139 1.17 -5.97 -9.22
N ASN A 140 1.31 -4.92 -8.41
CA ASN A 140 0.47 -4.71 -7.25
C ASN A 140 -1.00 -4.46 -7.63
N LEU A 141 -1.24 -3.68 -8.69
CA LEU A 141 -2.59 -3.41 -9.17
C LEU A 141 -3.29 -4.71 -9.56
N ILE A 142 -2.67 -5.51 -10.43
CA ILE A 142 -3.24 -6.77 -10.93
C ILE A 142 -3.45 -7.76 -9.77
N GLN A 143 -2.44 -7.96 -8.90
CA GLN A 143 -2.57 -8.89 -7.76
C GLN A 143 -3.68 -8.50 -6.77
N ASN A 144 -3.94 -7.22 -6.59
CA ASN A 144 -4.97 -6.76 -5.66
C ASN A 144 -6.36 -6.64 -6.28
N THR A 145 -6.48 -6.56 -7.60
CA THR A 145 -7.76 -6.50 -8.31
C THR A 145 -8.25 -7.87 -8.77
N THR A 146 -7.37 -8.86 -8.91
CA THR A 146 -7.74 -10.23 -9.26
C THR A 146 -8.41 -10.92 -8.06
N PRO A 147 -9.66 -11.42 -8.19
CA PRO A 147 -10.35 -12.07 -7.10
C PRO A 147 -9.64 -13.34 -6.62
N LYS A 148 -9.45 -13.49 -5.32
CA LYS A 148 -8.84 -14.70 -4.73
C LYS A 148 -9.74 -15.92 -5.02
N GLY A 149 -9.23 -16.89 -5.77
CA GLY A 149 -9.94 -18.13 -6.10
C GLY A 149 -10.63 -18.13 -7.47
N SER A 150 -10.60 -17.03 -8.23
CA SER A 150 -10.81 -17.14 -9.66
C SER A 150 -9.63 -17.96 -10.21
N GLN A 151 -9.94 -19.14 -10.76
CA GLN A 151 -8.99 -19.76 -11.69
C GLN A 151 -8.75 -18.69 -12.75
N SER A 152 -7.52 -18.21 -12.81
CA SER A 152 -7.13 -17.17 -13.74
C SER A 152 -7.62 -17.53 -15.14
N SER A 153 -8.29 -16.61 -15.78
CA SER A 153 -8.24 -16.52 -17.23
C SER A 153 -6.84 -16.95 -17.66
N ASP A 154 -6.75 -17.67 -18.76
CA ASP A 154 -5.51 -18.17 -19.35
C ASP A 154 -4.32 -17.25 -19.01
N PRO A 155 -3.19 -17.77 -18.48
CA PRO A 155 -2.01 -16.94 -18.12
C PRO A 155 -1.51 -16.02 -19.25
N PHE A 156 -1.93 -16.29 -20.45
CA PHE A 156 -1.71 -15.51 -21.65
C PHE A 156 -2.40 -14.13 -21.59
N TRP A 157 -3.68 -14.09 -21.19
CA TRP A 157 -4.44 -12.84 -21.07
C TRP A 157 -3.86 -11.91 -20.01
N GLU A 158 -3.51 -12.48 -18.85
CA GLU A 158 -2.91 -11.73 -17.76
C GLU A 158 -1.57 -11.07 -18.18
N LYS A 159 -0.77 -11.79 -18.98
CA LYS A 159 0.49 -11.23 -19.53
C LYS A 159 0.23 -10.13 -20.54
N SER A 160 -0.77 -10.29 -21.40
CA SER A 160 -1.15 -9.30 -22.41
C SER A 160 -1.65 -8.00 -21.76
N GLU A 161 -2.55 -8.10 -20.79
CA GLU A 161 -3.05 -6.97 -20.02
C GLU A 161 -1.92 -6.25 -19.27
N THR A 162 -1.03 -7.04 -18.66
CA THR A 162 0.13 -6.50 -17.96
C THR A 162 1.05 -5.73 -18.92
N ALA A 163 1.35 -6.29 -20.10
CA ALA A 163 2.20 -5.65 -21.09
C ALA A 163 1.60 -4.34 -21.61
N LEU A 164 0.29 -4.32 -21.88
CA LEU A 164 -0.39 -3.09 -22.31
C LEU A 164 -0.33 -2.00 -21.22
N LEU A 165 -0.67 -2.31 -19.99
CA LEU A 165 -0.60 -1.34 -18.89
C LEU A 165 0.82 -0.83 -18.66
N GLN A 166 1.83 -1.70 -18.81
CA GLN A 166 3.24 -1.31 -18.73
C GLN A 166 3.62 -0.36 -19.87
N ALA A 167 3.22 -0.66 -21.10
CA ALA A 167 3.48 0.20 -22.25
C ALA A 167 2.89 1.60 -22.03
N LEU A 168 1.61 1.69 -21.63
CA LEU A 168 0.92 2.97 -21.41
C LEU A 168 1.56 3.78 -20.29
N MET A 169 1.83 3.14 -19.14
CA MET A 169 2.44 3.85 -18.02
C MET A 169 3.86 4.33 -18.32
N LEU A 170 4.67 3.51 -18.99
CA LEU A 170 6.02 3.91 -19.40
C LEU A 170 5.97 5.03 -20.44
N TYR A 171 5.02 4.97 -21.37
CA TYR A 171 4.79 6.06 -22.31
C TYR A 171 4.50 7.38 -21.58
N LEU A 172 3.54 7.37 -20.66
CA LEU A 172 3.19 8.57 -19.90
C LEU A 172 4.35 9.06 -19.03
N LEU A 173 5.11 8.18 -18.42
CA LEU A 173 6.24 8.54 -17.58
C LEU A 173 7.34 9.28 -18.35
N HIS A 174 7.66 8.82 -19.58
CA HIS A 174 8.80 9.33 -20.35
C HIS A 174 8.42 10.43 -21.35
N GLU A 175 7.19 10.39 -21.87
CA GLU A 175 6.78 11.22 -23.00
C GLU A 175 5.77 12.30 -22.66
N ALA A 176 4.93 12.06 -21.64
CA ALA A 176 3.86 12.96 -21.28
C ALA A 176 4.28 14.04 -20.27
N PRO A 177 3.72 15.24 -20.32
CA PRO A 177 3.91 16.24 -19.28
C PRO A 177 3.35 15.75 -17.93
N PRO A 178 3.84 16.27 -16.77
CA PRO A 178 3.46 15.79 -15.45
C PRO A 178 1.92 15.84 -15.18
N GLU A 179 1.22 16.76 -15.79
CA GLU A 179 -0.25 16.91 -15.65
C GLU A 179 -1.02 15.74 -16.25
N GLU A 180 -0.45 15.07 -17.25
CA GLU A 180 -1.04 13.92 -17.94
C GLU A 180 -0.59 12.59 -17.33
N GLN A 181 0.40 12.60 -16.45
CA GLN A 181 0.89 11.40 -15.77
C GLN A 181 -0.06 10.96 -14.67
N ASN A 182 -1.20 10.36 -15.05
CA ASN A 182 -2.23 9.89 -14.14
C ASN A 182 -3.06 8.74 -14.72
N PHE A 183 -3.83 8.05 -13.88
CA PHE A 183 -4.68 6.94 -14.33
C PHE A 183 -5.87 7.37 -15.20
N ALA A 184 -6.33 8.62 -15.13
CA ALA A 184 -7.38 9.09 -16.01
C ALA A 184 -6.89 9.10 -17.47
N MET A 185 -5.66 9.54 -17.71
CA MET A 185 -5.04 9.50 -19.03
C MET A 185 -4.85 8.06 -19.54
N ILE A 186 -4.46 7.11 -18.67
CA ILE A 186 -4.40 5.69 -19.04
C ILE A 186 -5.77 5.20 -19.52
N MET A 187 -6.85 5.54 -18.83
CA MET A 187 -8.21 5.15 -19.23
C MET A 187 -8.63 5.80 -20.55
N GLU A 188 -8.23 7.03 -20.82
CA GLU A 188 -8.46 7.71 -22.11
C GLU A 188 -7.69 7.02 -23.24
N MET A 189 -6.43 6.69 -23.02
CA MET A 189 -5.61 5.94 -23.99
C MET A 189 -6.22 4.55 -24.27
N LEU A 190 -6.66 3.83 -23.25
CA LEU A 190 -7.37 2.55 -23.43
C LEU A 190 -8.66 2.70 -24.20
N GLY A 191 -9.41 3.77 -23.96
CA GLY A 191 -10.61 4.09 -24.72
C GLY A 191 -10.34 4.35 -26.20
N SER A 192 -9.17 4.91 -26.53
CA SER A 192 -8.74 5.17 -27.90
C SER A 192 -8.21 3.90 -28.64
N ALA A 193 -7.93 2.83 -27.89
CA ALA A 193 -7.44 1.55 -28.44
C ALA A 193 -8.55 0.67 -29.05
N GLN A 194 -9.79 1.17 -29.16
CA GLN A 194 -10.90 0.38 -29.71
C GLN A 194 -10.63 -0.02 -31.16
N VAL A 195 -10.60 -1.33 -31.38
CA VAL A 195 -10.49 -1.93 -32.72
C VAL A 195 -11.84 -1.85 -33.41
N LYS A 196 -11.90 -1.35 -34.65
CA LYS A 196 -13.07 -1.52 -35.50
C LYS A 196 -12.94 -2.85 -36.23
N GLU A 197 -13.76 -3.82 -35.85
CA GLU A 197 -13.76 -5.18 -36.45
C GLU A 197 -14.05 -5.21 -37.95
N GLU A 198 -14.51 -4.10 -38.55
CA GLU A 198 -14.94 -4.04 -39.95
C GLU A 198 -13.84 -3.57 -40.92
N ASP A 199 -12.63 -3.18 -40.43
CA ASP A 199 -11.58 -2.63 -41.26
C ASP A 199 -10.22 -3.21 -40.85
N GLU A 200 -9.70 -4.17 -41.66
CA GLU A 200 -8.44 -4.84 -41.41
C GLU A 200 -7.22 -3.89 -41.44
N ASP A 201 -7.35 -2.74 -42.10
CA ASP A 201 -6.29 -1.72 -42.23
C ASP A 201 -6.45 -0.60 -41.16
N TYR A 202 -7.37 -0.74 -40.21
CA TYR A 202 -7.60 0.29 -39.20
C TYR A 202 -6.47 0.34 -38.16
N GLU A 203 -5.70 1.40 -38.21
CA GLU A 203 -4.76 1.76 -37.14
C GLU A 203 -5.46 2.58 -36.07
N SER A 204 -5.45 2.09 -34.81
CA SER A 204 -5.99 2.84 -33.69
C SER A 204 -5.11 4.08 -33.40
N PRO A 205 -5.66 5.14 -32.79
CA PRO A 205 -4.85 6.29 -32.36
C PRO A 205 -3.68 5.87 -31.46
N LEU A 206 -3.85 4.78 -30.71
CA LEU A 206 -2.81 4.23 -29.86
C LEU A 206 -1.67 3.61 -30.69
N ASP A 207 -1.99 2.90 -31.79
CA ASP A 207 -0.99 2.36 -32.71
C ASP A 207 -0.13 3.47 -33.29
N ILE A 208 -0.76 4.52 -33.84
CA ILE A 208 -0.07 5.68 -34.41
C ILE A 208 0.85 6.35 -33.38
N LEU A 209 0.44 6.38 -32.11
CA LEU A 209 1.22 6.99 -31.05
C LEU A 209 2.50 6.18 -30.75
N PHE A 210 2.40 4.86 -30.66
CA PHE A 210 3.54 3.99 -30.42
C PHE A 210 4.45 3.87 -31.63
N ASP A 211 3.92 3.87 -32.85
CA ASP A 211 4.72 3.90 -34.09
C ASP A 211 5.58 5.17 -34.19
N ARG A 212 5.01 6.32 -33.83
CA ARG A 212 5.78 7.58 -33.75
C ARG A 212 6.89 7.51 -32.71
N LEU A 213 6.64 6.88 -31.56
CA LEU A 213 7.66 6.68 -30.55
C LEU A 213 8.75 5.75 -31.05
N GLU A 214 8.39 4.64 -31.71
CA GLU A 214 9.32 3.67 -32.26
C GLU A 214 10.24 4.30 -33.34
N MET A 215 9.69 5.16 -34.21
CA MET A 215 10.48 5.90 -35.19
C MET A 215 11.53 6.82 -34.54
N ARG A 216 11.25 7.34 -33.35
CA ARG A 216 12.14 8.25 -32.62
C ARG A 216 13.12 7.51 -31.71
N ASP A 217 12.62 6.52 -30.99
CA ASP A 217 13.38 5.68 -30.04
C ASP A 217 12.97 4.20 -30.16
N PRO A 218 13.60 3.44 -31.07
CA PRO A 218 13.32 2.02 -31.27
C PRO A 218 13.66 1.16 -30.04
N ASP A 219 14.52 1.65 -29.18
CA ASP A 219 14.94 0.94 -27.97
C ASP A 219 14.07 1.19 -26.74
N SER A 220 13.06 2.05 -26.87
CA SER A 220 12.11 2.38 -25.80
C SER A 220 11.48 1.12 -25.20
N ILE A 221 11.50 1.04 -23.87
CA ILE A 221 10.86 -0.07 -23.13
C ILE A 221 9.34 -0.04 -23.34
N ALA A 222 8.74 1.14 -23.45
CA ALA A 222 7.31 1.30 -23.72
C ALA A 222 6.92 0.64 -25.06
N VAL A 223 7.69 0.88 -26.13
CA VAL A 223 7.49 0.26 -27.46
C VAL A 223 7.63 -1.27 -27.36
N LYS A 224 8.67 -1.77 -26.71
CA LYS A 224 8.89 -3.21 -26.54
C LYS A 224 7.71 -3.89 -25.82
N GLN A 225 7.15 -3.25 -24.79
CA GLN A 225 5.97 -3.77 -24.09
C GLN A 225 4.70 -3.71 -24.95
N TYR A 226 4.56 -2.68 -25.76
CA TYR A 226 3.45 -2.56 -26.70
C TYR A 226 3.49 -3.67 -27.76
N HIS A 227 4.65 -3.98 -28.31
CA HIS A 227 4.83 -5.11 -29.26
C HIS A 227 4.47 -6.45 -28.62
N ILE A 228 4.84 -6.69 -27.37
CA ILE A 228 4.44 -7.91 -26.64
C ILE A 228 2.92 -8.01 -26.56
N TYR A 229 2.23 -6.91 -26.25
CA TYR A 229 0.78 -6.84 -26.26
C TYR A 229 0.19 -7.15 -27.65
N LYS A 230 0.70 -6.52 -28.71
CA LYS A 230 0.24 -6.71 -30.10
C LYS A 230 0.45 -8.14 -30.61
N GLN A 231 1.58 -8.76 -30.32
CA GLN A 231 1.84 -10.16 -30.64
C GLN A 231 0.81 -11.08 -29.97
N ALA A 232 0.53 -10.83 -28.71
CA ALA A 232 -0.48 -11.58 -27.99
C ALA A 232 -1.91 -11.35 -28.58
N ALA A 233 -2.24 -10.14 -29.00
CA ALA A 233 -3.52 -9.85 -29.66
C ALA A 233 -3.61 -10.47 -31.07
N GLY A 234 -2.52 -10.45 -31.85
CA GLY A 234 -2.46 -11.03 -33.21
C GLY A 234 -2.60 -12.54 -33.25
N ASP A 235 -2.08 -13.27 -32.25
CA ASP A 235 -2.24 -14.73 -32.13
C ASP A 235 -3.71 -15.16 -31.91
N ILE A 236 -4.59 -14.24 -31.56
CA ILE A 236 -6.02 -14.47 -31.34
C ILE A 236 -6.80 -14.34 -32.65
N CYS A 237 -6.46 -13.35 -33.48
CA CYS A 237 -7.13 -13.16 -34.78
C CYS A 237 -6.76 -14.25 -35.81
N SER A 238 -5.71 -15.03 -35.55
CA SER A 238 -5.24 -16.11 -36.41
C SER A 238 -5.76 -17.49 -36.06
N LYS A 239 -6.61 -17.64 -35.03
CA LYS A 239 -7.30 -18.87 -34.64
C LYS A 239 -8.80 -18.77 -34.83
#